data_5c05d52765040c330c4d6394e74f7a77
#
_entry.id   5c05d52765040c330c4d6394e74f7a77
#
_cell.length_a   1.000
_cell.length_b   1.000
_cell.length_c   1.000
_cell.angle_alpha   90.00
_cell.angle_beta   90.00
_cell.angle_gamma   90.00
#
_symmetry.space_group_name_H-M   'P 1'
#
loop_
_entity.id
_entity.type
_entity.pdbx_description
1 polymer ?
#
loop_
_entity_poly.entity_id
_entity_poly.type
_entity_poly.pdbx_seq_one_letter_code
_entity_poly.pdbx_strand_id
1 'polypeptide(L)'
;SPNWDHKDSPELQLRHDMMRAKLSGFMDRPDTVARRYTLGDHSLPARYARAISAYRHSDLKRALVLIDELIQAQPNNPYFFELKGQALLEGGHPADAVAPLRRAAQLSHGAPLIEIMLAQALNATNNKAVAEEAAGLLRSAILREPDAPEAYAQLAMAYGRKGDLANADLAAAQAAFTRGDLITARQLASRAKTRLPVGSPAWVRADDIVNVKPPKARNTPN
;
A
#
# COMPACT_ATOMS: atom_id res chain seq x y z
N SER A 1 -14.00 19.43 40.86
CA SER A 1 -12.93 19.46 39.86
C SER A 1 -12.90 18.11 39.15
N PRO A 2 -13.10 18.01 37.82
CA PRO A 2 -12.93 16.73 37.14
C PRO A 2 -11.45 16.38 37.13
N ASN A 3 -11.14 15.19 37.64
CA ASN A 3 -9.82 14.62 37.73
C ASN A 3 -9.36 14.24 36.32
N TRP A 4 -8.56 15.07 35.64
CA TRP A 4 -7.99 14.88 34.30
C TRP A 4 -6.71 14.01 34.30
N ASP A 5 -6.39 13.34 35.42
CA ASP A 5 -5.25 12.44 35.53
C ASP A 5 -5.57 10.99 35.08
N HIS A 6 -6.20 10.84 33.90
CA HIS A 6 -6.17 9.54 33.24
C HIS A 6 -4.80 9.41 32.55
N LYS A 7 -3.83 8.85 33.26
CA LYS A 7 -2.61 8.34 32.62
C LYS A 7 -3.04 7.26 31.64
N ASP A 8 -2.66 7.44 30.38
CA ASP A 8 -2.85 6.42 29.35
C ASP A 8 -2.35 5.06 29.85
N SER A 9 -3.04 3.99 29.49
CA SER A 9 -2.55 2.65 29.80
C SER A 9 -1.15 2.46 29.16
N PRO A 10 -0.27 1.64 29.77
CA PRO A 10 1.04 1.36 29.19
C PRO A 10 0.99 0.90 27.74
N GLU A 11 -0.06 0.18 27.37
CA GLU A 11 -0.31 -0.25 25.98
C GLU A 11 -0.62 0.92 25.05
N LEU A 12 -1.49 1.85 25.48
CA LEU A 12 -1.84 3.03 24.71
C LEU A 12 -0.64 3.95 24.56
N GLN A 13 0.16 4.13 25.63
CA GLN A 13 1.40 4.89 25.59
C GLN A 13 2.39 4.28 24.60
N LEU A 14 2.57 2.95 24.60
CA LEU A 14 3.45 2.27 23.65
C LEU A 14 2.96 2.48 22.19
N ARG A 15 1.65 2.42 21.95
CA ARG A 15 1.07 2.71 20.63
C ARG A 15 1.39 4.12 20.15
N HIS A 16 1.27 5.11 21.03
CA HIS A 16 1.62 6.51 20.72
C HIS A 16 3.12 6.65 20.41
N ASP A 17 3.97 6.02 21.22
CA ASP A 17 5.41 6.09 21.03
C ASP A 17 5.86 5.36 19.74
N MET A 18 5.23 4.25 19.38
CA MET A 18 5.44 3.57 18.10
C MET A 18 5.01 4.43 16.91
N MET A 19 3.88 5.15 17.02
CA MET A 19 3.43 6.06 15.97
C MET A 19 4.40 7.23 15.79
N ARG A 20 4.86 7.84 16.89
CA ARG A 20 5.87 8.91 16.84
C ARG A 20 7.19 8.42 16.23
N ALA A 21 7.62 7.21 16.61
CA ALA A 21 8.81 6.59 16.08
C ALA A 21 8.69 6.36 14.56
N LYS A 22 7.54 5.88 14.10
CA LYS A 22 7.23 5.70 12.67
C LYS A 22 7.32 7.04 11.92
N LEU A 23 6.62 8.06 12.39
CA LEU A 23 6.63 9.39 11.78
C LEU A 23 8.04 9.97 11.74
N SER A 24 8.76 9.94 12.88
CA SER A 24 10.14 10.44 12.96
C SER A 24 11.08 9.71 12.00
N GLY A 25 11.00 8.37 11.93
CA GLY A 25 11.81 7.57 11.02
C GLY A 25 11.59 7.89 9.54
N PHE A 26 10.33 8.19 9.16
CA PHE A 26 9.98 8.53 7.78
C PHE A 26 10.22 10.01 7.42
N MET A 27 10.03 10.93 8.35
CA MET A 27 9.96 12.37 8.06
C MET A 27 11.21 13.13 8.48
N ASP A 28 11.88 12.72 9.55
CA ASP A 28 13.01 13.45 10.11
C ASP A 28 14.32 13.09 9.38
N ARG A 29 15.27 14.02 9.43
CA ARG A 29 16.64 13.77 8.95
C ARG A 29 17.33 12.73 9.84
N PRO A 30 18.31 11.96 9.30
CA PRO A 30 19.00 10.90 10.05
C PRO A 30 19.63 11.38 11.35
N ASP A 31 20.23 12.57 11.33
CA ASP A 31 20.85 13.16 12.52
C ASP A 31 19.84 13.52 13.61
N THR A 32 18.63 13.92 13.22
CA THR A 32 17.52 14.18 14.16
C THR A 32 17.02 12.90 14.78
N VAL A 33 16.83 11.84 13.97
CA VAL A 33 16.46 10.52 14.47
C VAL A 33 17.52 9.98 15.43
N ALA A 34 18.81 10.08 15.08
CA ALA A 34 19.92 9.60 15.89
C ALA A 34 20.02 10.34 17.24
N ARG A 35 19.72 11.63 17.28
CA ARG A 35 19.68 12.39 18.55
C ARG A 35 18.48 12.02 19.42
N ARG A 36 17.30 11.82 18.82
CA ARG A 36 16.06 11.50 19.55
C ARG A 36 16.03 10.05 20.02
N TYR A 37 16.52 9.14 19.20
CA TYR A 37 16.51 7.69 19.42
C TYR A 37 17.95 7.18 19.40
N THR A 38 18.68 7.44 20.47
CA THR A 38 20.11 7.11 20.59
C THR A 38 20.36 5.61 20.54
N LEU A 39 21.59 5.20 20.25
CA LEU A 39 21.96 3.79 20.22
C LEU A 39 21.83 3.09 21.58
N GLY A 40 21.92 3.85 22.68
CA GLY A 40 21.71 3.34 24.04
C GLY A 40 20.23 3.14 24.39
N ASP A 41 19.30 3.69 23.61
CA ASP A 41 17.87 3.44 23.80
C ASP A 41 17.46 2.14 23.08
N HIS A 42 17.24 1.09 23.86
CA HIS A 42 16.83 -0.24 23.37
C HIS A 42 15.32 -0.45 23.35
N SER A 43 14.53 0.58 23.62
CA SER A 43 13.07 0.50 23.54
C SER A 43 12.61 0.14 22.13
N LEU A 44 11.45 -0.50 22.04
CA LEU A 44 10.87 -0.90 20.73
C LEU A 44 10.65 0.31 19.81
N PRO A 45 10.11 1.46 20.29
CA PRO A 45 9.96 2.66 19.45
C PRO A 45 11.31 3.18 18.91
N ALA A 46 12.35 3.21 19.74
CA ALA A 46 13.67 3.69 19.32
C ALA A 46 14.30 2.79 18.24
N ARG A 47 14.21 1.47 18.43
CA ARG A 47 14.67 0.49 17.42
C ARG A 47 13.90 0.63 16.11
N TYR A 48 12.59 0.84 16.19
CA TYR A 48 11.72 1.03 15.04
C TYR A 48 12.06 2.30 14.25
N ALA A 49 12.22 3.44 14.94
CA ALA A 49 12.62 4.69 14.31
C ALA A 49 13.97 4.57 13.57
N ARG A 50 14.97 3.92 14.21
CA ARG A 50 16.29 3.70 13.59
C ARG A 50 16.23 2.79 12.36
N ALA A 51 15.42 1.73 12.40
CA ALA A 51 15.23 0.82 11.28
C ALA A 51 14.61 1.55 10.07
N ILE A 52 13.58 2.35 10.29
CA ILE A 52 12.93 3.15 9.25
C ILE A 52 13.90 4.20 8.70
N SER A 53 14.63 4.91 9.56
CA SER A 53 15.62 5.91 9.13
C SER A 53 16.72 5.29 8.25
N ALA A 54 17.24 4.11 8.62
CA ALA A 54 18.22 3.39 7.83
C ALA A 54 17.67 3.04 6.44
N TYR A 55 16.46 2.49 6.38
CA TYR A 55 15.77 2.17 5.13
C TYR A 55 15.56 3.43 4.26
N ARG A 56 15.05 4.51 4.83
CA ARG A 56 14.76 5.77 4.12
C ARG A 56 16.00 6.45 3.54
N HIS A 57 17.17 6.23 4.12
CA HIS A 57 18.42 6.86 3.70
C HIS A 57 19.35 5.89 2.95
N SER A 58 18.75 4.90 2.30
CA SER A 58 19.43 4.00 1.34
C SER A 58 20.47 3.05 1.93
N ASP A 59 20.38 2.77 3.23
CA ASP A 59 21.17 1.71 3.87
C ASP A 59 20.32 0.45 4.06
N LEU A 60 19.94 -0.18 2.94
CA LEU A 60 19.08 -1.36 2.94
C LEU A 60 19.64 -2.49 3.80
N LYS A 61 20.96 -2.75 3.71
CA LYS A 61 21.60 -3.83 4.47
C LYS A 61 21.45 -3.63 5.97
N ARG A 62 21.73 -2.42 6.46
CA ARG A 62 21.56 -2.05 7.85
C ARG A 62 20.10 -2.07 8.28
N ALA A 63 19.23 -1.55 7.42
CA ALA A 63 17.78 -1.56 7.69
C ALA A 63 17.26 -2.98 7.89
N LEU A 64 17.62 -3.93 7.04
CA LEU A 64 17.18 -5.31 7.14
C LEU A 64 17.66 -5.98 8.45
N VAL A 65 18.89 -5.72 8.88
CA VAL A 65 19.38 -6.22 10.18
C VAL A 65 18.53 -5.68 11.33
N LEU A 66 18.26 -4.36 11.35
CA LEU A 66 17.46 -3.74 12.41
C LEU A 66 16.00 -4.20 12.38
N ILE A 67 15.43 -4.42 11.20
CA ILE A 67 14.07 -4.94 11.04
C ILE A 67 13.99 -6.40 11.53
N ASP A 68 14.99 -7.22 11.21
CA ASP A 68 15.03 -8.61 11.68
C ASP A 68 15.11 -8.71 13.21
N GLU A 69 15.84 -7.82 13.86
CA GLU A 69 15.82 -7.71 15.32
C GLU A 69 14.44 -7.33 15.89
N LEU A 70 13.69 -6.46 15.19
CA LEU A 70 12.31 -6.13 15.56
C LEU A 70 11.38 -7.33 15.41
N ILE A 71 11.51 -8.08 14.31
CA ILE A 71 10.74 -9.31 14.07
C ILE A 71 11.04 -10.36 15.13
N GLN A 72 12.32 -10.54 15.52
CA GLN A 72 12.69 -11.44 16.61
C GLN A 72 12.06 -11.03 17.95
N ALA A 73 11.99 -9.73 18.24
CA ALA A 73 11.37 -9.22 19.45
C ALA A 73 9.85 -9.40 19.47
N GLN A 74 9.19 -9.27 18.30
CA GLN A 74 7.74 -9.41 18.16
C GLN A 74 7.39 -10.20 16.88
N PRO A 75 7.49 -11.53 16.90
CA PRO A 75 7.35 -12.37 15.70
C PRO A 75 5.91 -12.44 15.12
N ASN A 76 4.93 -11.89 15.82
CA ASN A 76 3.54 -11.81 15.38
C ASN A 76 3.09 -10.38 15.07
N ASN A 77 4.00 -9.42 15.01
CA ASN A 77 3.67 -8.04 14.65
C ASN A 77 3.68 -7.90 13.11
N PRO A 78 2.51 -7.69 12.45
CA PRO A 78 2.42 -7.61 11.00
C PRO A 78 3.20 -6.42 10.43
N TYR A 79 3.30 -5.33 11.17
CA TYR A 79 3.93 -4.08 10.70
C TYR A 79 5.44 -4.18 10.53
N PHE A 80 6.11 -5.08 11.26
CA PHE A 80 7.55 -5.31 11.07
C PHE A 80 7.83 -6.13 9.82
N PHE A 81 6.97 -7.08 9.50
CA PHE A 81 7.02 -7.80 8.22
C PHE A 81 6.64 -6.90 7.04
N GLU A 82 5.64 -6.03 7.21
CA GLU A 82 5.29 -4.99 6.22
C GLU A 82 6.51 -4.10 5.94
N LEU A 83 7.18 -3.57 6.97
CA LEU A 83 8.37 -2.75 6.82
C LEU A 83 9.50 -3.48 6.10
N LYS A 84 9.72 -4.78 6.42
CA LYS A 84 10.72 -5.60 5.71
C LYS A 84 10.39 -5.72 4.23
N GLY A 85 9.14 -6.02 3.92
CA GLY A 85 8.68 -6.15 2.55
C GLY A 85 8.76 -4.83 1.78
N GLN A 86 8.37 -3.73 2.40
CA GLN A 86 8.48 -2.39 1.81
C GLN A 86 9.95 -2.04 1.50
N ALA A 87 10.85 -2.24 2.47
CA ALA A 87 12.27 -1.95 2.29
C ALA A 87 12.89 -2.76 1.15
N LEU A 88 12.54 -4.05 1.04
CA LEU A 88 13.00 -4.92 -0.04
C LEU A 88 12.41 -4.51 -1.39
N LEU A 89 11.13 -4.20 -1.44
CA LEU A 89 10.45 -3.82 -2.68
C LEU A 89 11.02 -2.50 -3.24
N GLU A 90 11.13 -1.48 -2.41
CA GLU A 90 11.70 -0.18 -2.79
C GLU A 90 13.22 -0.26 -3.05
N GLY A 91 13.90 -1.20 -2.41
CA GLY A 91 15.31 -1.53 -2.65
C GLY A 91 15.57 -2.30 -3.95
N GLY A 92 14.52 -2.61 -4.74
CA GLY A 92 14.66 -3.34 -6.01
C GLY A 92 14.74 -4.86 -5.87
N HIS A 93 14.30 -5.42 -4.74
CA HIS A 93 14.28 -6.85 -4.45
C HIS A 93 12.85 -7.40 -4.32
N PRO A 94 12.00 -7.28 -5.37
CA PRO A 94 10.58 -7.65 -5.27
C PRO A 94 10.35 -9.13 -4.95
N ALA A 95 11.18 -10.03 -5.45
CA ALA A 95 11.06 -11.45 -5.16
C ALA A 95 11.26 -11.75 -3.65
N ASP A 96 12.23 -11.10 -3.03
CA ASP A 96 12.53 -11.25 -1.61
C ASP A 96 11.46 -10.56 -0.73
N ALA A 97 10.76 -9.56 -1.25
CA ALA A 97 9.68 -8.86 -0.54
C ALA A 97 8.41 -9.71 -0.38
N VAL A 98 8.18 -10.68 -1.25
CA VAL A 98 6.93 -11.46 -1.28
C VAL A 98 6.71 -12.24 0.02
N ALA A 99 7.71 -12.96 0.53
CA ALA A 99 7.56 -13.78 1.73
C ALA A 99 7.21 -12.95 2.98
N PRO A 100 7.94 -11.88 3.32
CA PRO A 100 7.57 -11.03 4.46
C PRO A 100 6.20 -10.37 4.28
N LEU A 101 5.83 -9.91 3.07
CA LEU A 101 4.51 -9.31 2.83
C LEU A 101 3.37 -10.33 2.95
N ARG A 102 3.56 -11.57 2.51
CA ARG A 102 2.59 -12.64 2.77
C ARG A 102 2.41 -12.87 4.28
N ARG A 103 3.50 -12.89 5.03
CA ARG A 103 3.41 -13.05 6.49
C ARG A 103 2.69 -11.86 7.12
N ALA A 104 2.96 -10.63 6.69
CA ALA A 104 2.24 -9.44 7.12
C ALA A 104 0.74 -9.52 6.82
N ALA A 105 0.36 -9.93 5.61
CA ALA A 105 -1.03 -10.09 5.20
C ALA A 105 -1.77 -11.14 6.07
N GLN A 106 -1.12 -12.27 6.35
CA GLN A 106 -1.69 -13.30 7.25
C GLN A 106 -1.90 -12.77 8.67
N LEU A 107 -0.89 -12.12 9.25
CA LEU A 107 -0.93 -11.61 10.63
C LEU A 107 -1.90 -10.43 10.80
N SER A 108 -2.10 -9.64 9.77
CA SER A 108 -3.04 -8.51 9.76
C SER A 108 -4.47 -8.90 9.37
N HIS A 109 -4.73 -10.20 9.13
CA HIS A 109 -6.01 -10.70 8.61
C HIS A 109 -6.43 -9.99 7.30
N GLY A 110 -5.45 -9.74 6.44
CA GLY A 110 -5.66 -9.16 5.13
C GLY A 110 -5.92 -7.64 5.16
N ALA A 111 -5.12 -6.87 5.91
CA ALA A 111 -5.20 -5.41 5.84
C ALA A 111 -5.03 -4.91 4.39
N PRO A 112 -5.95 -4.06 3.86
CA PRO A 112 -5.97 -3.69 2.44
C PRO A 112 -4.65 -3.11 1.93
N LEU A 113 -4.00 -2.23 2.68
CA LEU A 113 -2.72 -1.63 2.27
C LEU A 113 -1.61 -2.68 2.17
N ILE A 114 -1.60 -3.68 3.04
CA ILE A 114 -0.62 -4.79 2.99
C ILE A 114 -0.91 -5.71 1.81
N GLU A 115 -2.17 -6.01 1.51
CA GLU A 115 -2.55 -6.77 0.33
C GLU A 115 -2.15 -6.06 -0.97
N ILE A 116 -2.34 -4.74 -1.06
CA ILE A 116 -1.91 -3.94 -2.20
C ILE A 116 -0.38 -4.00 -2.37
N MET A 117 0.37 -3.86 -1.28
CA MET A 117 1.84 -3.92 -1.31
C MET A 117 2.35 -5.33 -1.69
N LEU A 118 1.71 -6.39 -1.19
CA LEU A 118 2.01 -7.76 -1.60
C LEU A 118 1.75 -7.96 -3.09
N ALA A 119 0.61 -7.51 -3.60
CA ALA A 119 0.28 -7.59 -5.02
C ALA A 119 1.25 -6.79 -5.87
N GLN A 120 1.71 -5.62 -5.40
CA GLN A 120 2.74 -4.83 -6.06
C GLN A 120 4.06 -5.60 -6.14
N ALA A 121 4.49 -6.26 -5.07
CA ALA A 121 5.69 -7.10 -5.07
C ALA A 121 5.55 -8.28 -6.04
N LEU A 122 4.40 -8.98 -6.04
CA LEU A 122 4.11 -10.07 -6.97
C LEU A 122 4.15 -9.59 -8.43
N ASN A 123 3.53 -8.47 -8.73
CA ASN A 123 3.59 -7.85 -10.06
C ASN A 123 5.03 -7.49 -10.47
N ALA A 124 5.83 -6.95 -9.54
CA ALA A 124 7.21 -6.55 -9.81
C ALA A 124 8.15 -7.73 -10.08
N THR A 125 7.81 -8.96 -9.65
CA THR A 125 8.58 -10.16 -10.01
C THR A 125 8.52 -10.52 -11.50
N ASN A 126 7.57 -9.91 -12.24
CA ASN A 126 7.32 -10.20 -13.65
C ASN A 126 6.98 -11.68 -13.95
N ASN A 127 6.52 -12.42 -12.96
CA ASN A 127 6.15 -13.82 -13.08
C ASN A 127 4.64 -13.96 -13.36
N LYS A 128 4.31 -14.49 -14.54
CA LYS A 128 2.92 -14.70 -14.95
C LYS A 128 2.16 -15.68 -14.02
N ALA A 129 2.87 -16.64 -13.42
CA ALA A 129 2.25 -17.64 -12.54
C ALA A 129 1.60 -17.05 -11.28
N VAL A 130 2.07 -15.90 -10.81
CA VAL A 130 1.52 -15.23 -9.61
C VAL A 130 0.52 -14.12 -9.93
N ALA A 131 0.21 -13.89 -11.20
CA ALA A 131 -0.69 -12.81 -11.60
C ALA A 131 -2.13 -12.99 -11.08
N GLU A 132 -2.62 -14.24 -10.98
CA GLU A 132 -3.95 -14.51 -10.40
C GLU A 132 -3.98 -14.25 -8.89
N GLU A 133 -2.93 -14.61 -8.15
CA GLU A 133 -2.78 -14.27 -6.73
C GLU A 133 -2.82 -12.75 -6.54
N ALA A 134 -2.04 -12.02 -7.31
CA ALA A 134 -2.02 -10.55 -7.26
C ALA A 134 -3.41 -9.96 -7.55
N ALA A 135 -4.10 -10.43 -8.59
CA ALA A 135 -5.44 -9.96 -8.92
C ALA A 135 -6.45 -10.28 -7.80
N GLY A 136 -6.37 -11.45 -7.16
CA GLY A 136 -7.23 -11.85 -6.05
C GLY A 136 -7.07 -10.93 -4.85
N LEU A 137 -5.83 -10.65 -4.43
CA LEU A 137 -5.51 -9.73 -3.33
C LEU A 137 -6.04 -8.32 -3.60
N LEU A 138 -5.88 -7.82 -4.83
CA LEU A 138 -6.31 -6.48 -5.21
C LEU A 138 -7.84 -6.36 -5.25
N ARG A 139 -8.54 -7.37 -5.75
CA ARG A 139 -10.01 -7.40 -5.68
C ARG A 139 -10.50 -7.39 -4.24
N SER A 140 -9.84 -8.14 -3.34
CA SER A 140 -10.15 -8.14 -1.90
C SER A 140 -9.92 -6.77 -1.27
N ALA A 141 -8.79 -6.13 -1.56
CA ALA A 141 -8.45 -4.80 -1.04
C ALA A 141 -9.44 -3.73 -1.54
N ILE A 142 -9.79 -3.74 -2.82
CA ILE A 142 -10.73 -2.78 -3.46
C ILE A 142 -12.13 -2.88 -2.83
N LEU A 143 -12.60 -4.07 -2.45
CA LEU A 143 -13.89 -4.22 -1.78
C LEU A 143 -13.96 -3.47 -0.43
N ARG A 144 -12.84 -3.30 0.23
CA ARG A 144 -12.72 -2.61 1.52
C ARG A 144 -12.27 -1.16 1.40
N GLU A 145 -11.49 -0.84 0.38
CA GLU A 145 -11.00 0.50 0.07
C GLU A 145 -11.22 0.82 -1.42
N PRO A 146 -12.47 1.15 -1.82
CA PRO A 146 -12.83 1.34 -3.23
C PRO A 146 -12.20 2.61 -3.85
N ASP A 147 -11.73 3.54 -3.03
CA ASP A 147 -11.13 4.80 -3.48
C ASP A 147 -9.59 4.75 -3.57
N ALA A 148 -8.99 3.55 -3.59
CA ALA A 148 -7.55 3.35 -3.69
C ALA A 148 -7.09 3.25 -5.16
N PRO A 149 -6.65 4.33 -5.83
CA PRO A 149 -6.27 4.30 -7.23
C PRO A 149 -5.08 3.39 -7.52
N GLU A 150 -4.19 3.21 -6.53
CA GLU A 150 -3.05 2.31 -6.65
C GLU A 150 -3.49 0.84 -6.76
N ALA A 151 -4.51 0.43 -6.00
CA ALA A 151 -5.05 -0.92 -6.09
C ALA A 151 -5.57 -1.24 -7.50
N TYR A 152 -6.28 -0.30 -8.12
CA TYR A 152 -6.77 -0.45 -9.49
C TYR A 152 -5.63 -0.46 -10.51
N ALA A 153 -4.60 0.38 -10.33
CA ALA A 153 -3.44 0.40 -11.22
C ALA A 153 -2.68 -0.94 -11.17
N GLN A 154 -2.46 -1.48 -9.97
CA GLN A 154 -1.85 -2.79 -9.81
C GLN A 154 -2.72 -3.92 -10.36
N LEU A 155 -4.05 -3.82 -10.23
CA LEU A 155 -5.00 -4.79 -10.80
C LEU A 155 -4.94 -4.81 -12.32
N ALA A 156 -4.81 -3.63 -12.96
CA ALA A 156 -4.62 -3.53 -14.39
C ALA A 156 -3.34 -4.26 -14.85
N MET A 157 -2.24 -4.13 -14.10
CA MET A 157 -0.99 -4.84 -14.38
C MET A 157 -1.17 -6.36 -14.26
N ALA A 158 -1.84 -6.84 -13.21
CA ALA A 158 -2.09 -8.27 -13.00
C ALA A 158 -2.94 -8.86 -14.15
N TYR A 159 -4.02 -8.19 -14.55
CA TYR A 159 -4.84 -8.61 -15.69
C TYR A 159 -4.07 -8.56 -17.01
N GLY A 160 -3.26 -7.53 -17.23
CA GLY A 160 -2.41 -7.43 -18.43
C GLY A 160 -1.45 -8.63 -18.56
N ARG A 161 -0.83 -9.06 -17.43
CA ARG A 161 0.04 -10.25 -17.42
C ARG A 161 -0.69 -11.56 -17.68
N LYS A 162 -1.96 -11.64 -17.31
CA LYS A 162 -2.82 -12.78 -17.63
C LYS A 162 -3.26 -12.79 -19.10
N GLY A 163 -3.07 -11.68 -19.81
CA GLY A 163 -3.60 -11.48 -21.16
C GLY A 163 -5.08 -11.06 -21.19
N ASP A 164 -5.67 -10.74 -20.04
CA ASP A 164 -7.05 -10.24 -19.92
C ASP A 164 -7.07 -8.72 -20.17
N LEU A 165 -6.90 -8.35 -21.42
CA LEU A 165 -6.79 -6.94 -21.82
C LEU A 165 -8.08 -6.16 -21.56
N ALA A 166 -9.24 -6.80 -21.60
CA ALA A 166 -10.52 -6.15 -21.35
C ALA A 166 -10.63 -5.67 -19.90
N ASN A 167 -10.37 -6.55 -18.94
CA ASN A 167 -10.37 -6.20 -17.52
C ASN A 167 -9.15 -5.34 -17.14
N ALA A 168 -8.01 -5.47 -17.82
CA ALA A 168 -6.87 -4.57 -17.63
C ALA A 168 -7.23 -3.12 -17.99
N ASP A 169 -7.88 -2.90 -19.13
CA ASP A 169 -8.34 -1.57 -19.54
C ASP A 169 -9.40 -1.01 -18.58
N LEU A 170 -10.33 -1.84 -18.11
CA LEU A 170 -11.33 -1.41 -17.14
C LEU A 170 -10.69 -1.01 -15.80
N ALA A 171 -9.77 -1.81 -15.28
CA ALA A 171 -9.07 -1.48 -14.02
C ALA A 171 -8.23 -0.20 -14.17
N ALA A 172 -7.54 -0.02 -15.30
CA ALA A 172 -6.82 1.22 -15.59
C ALA A 172 -7.75 2.44 -15.70
N ALA A 173 -8.95 2.25 -16.29
CA ALA A 173 -9.99 3.29 -16.33
C ALA A 173 -10.46 3.69 -14.92
N GLN A 174 -10.67 2.71 -14.05
CA GLN A 174 -11.04 2.95 -12.65
C GLN A 174 -9.93 3.68 -11.88
N ALA A 175 -8.66 3.33 -12.10
CA ALA A 175 -7.52 4.04 -11.51
C ALA A 175 -7.48 5.51 -11.94
N ALA A 176 -7.67 5.78 -13.24
CA ALA A 176 -7.71 7.14 -13.77
C ALA A 176 -8.93 7.92 -13.22
N PHE A 177 -10.08 7.27 -13.15
CA PHE A 177 -11.30 7.85 -12.61
C PHE A 177 -11.16 8.28 -11.15
N THR A 178 -10.60 7.41 -10.30
CA THR A 178 -10.36 7.68 -8.88
C THR A 178 -9.37 8.82 -8.66
N ARG A 179 -8.43 9.01 -9.60
CA ARG A 179 -7.49 10.17 -9.60
C ARG A 179 -8.12 11.45 -10.13
N GLY A 180 -9.36 11.39 -10.65
CA GLY A 180 -10.03 12.55 -11.28
C GLY A 180 -9.63 12.80 -12.74
N ASP A 181 -8.81 11.94 -13.35
CA ASP A 181 -8.46 12.01 -14.77
C ASP A 181 -9.59 11.41 -15.62
N LEU A 182 -10.64 12.20 -15.81
CA LEU A 182 -11.84 11.77 -16.53
C LEU A 182 -11.61 11.55 -18.02
N ILE A 183 -10.63 12.20 -18.62
CA ILE A 183 -10.31 12.04 -20.04
C ILE A 183 -9.73 10.65 -20.27
N THR A 184 -8.65 10.32 -19.57
CA THR A 184 -8.02 9.00 -19.65
C THR A 184 -8.98 7.89 -19.23
N ALA A 185 -9.76 8.12 -18.15
CA ALA A 185 -10.74 7.15 -17.66
C ALA A 185 -11.75 6.77 -18.76
N ARG A 186 -12.33 7.75 -19.48
CA ARG A 186 -13.28 7.51 -20.57
C ARG A 186 -12.66 6.78 -21.76
N GLN A 187 -11.45 7.16 -22.14
CA GLN A 187 -10.74 6.50 -23.24
C GLN A 187 -10.50 5.03 -22.97
N LEU A 188 -10.00 4.72 -21.77
CA LEU A 188 -9.73 3.35 -21.33
C LEU A 188 -11.04 2.55 -21.16
N ALA A 189 -12.07 3.14 -20.56
CA ALA A 189 -13.37 2.50 -20.39
C ALA A 189 -14.05 2.22 -21.75
N SER A 190 -13.97 3.14 -22.70
CA SER A 190 -14.48 2.93 -24.06
C SER A 190 -13.76 1.75 -24.72
N ARG A 191 -12.45 1.65 -24.59
CA ARG A 191 -11.66 0.54 -25.11
C ARG A 191 -12.02 -0.78 -24.44
N ALA A 192 -12.22 -0.80 -23.12
CA ALA A 192 -12.67 -1.98 -22.38
C ALA A 192 -14.03 -2.48 -22.91
N LYS A 193 -15.00 -1.58 -23.11
CA LYS A 193 -16.34 -1.91 -23.61
C LYS A 193 -16.32 -2.66 -24.94
N THR A 194 -15.40 -2.36 -25.84
CA THR A 194 -15.31 -3.05 -27.15
C THR A 194 -14.90 -4.52 -27.01
N ARG A 195 -14.35 -4.92 -25.87
CA ARG A 195 -13.83 -6.28 -25.61
C ARG A 195 -14.65 -7.05 -24.57
N LEU A 196 -15.45 -6.35 -23.78
CA LEU A 196 -16.28 -6.95 -22.73
C LEU A 196 -17.62 -7.44 -23.31
N PRO A 197 -18.17 -8.55 -22.81
CA PRO A 197 -19.52 -8.98 -23.18
C PRO A 197 -20.55 -7.91 -22.81
N VAL A 198 -21.36 -7.50 -23.77
CA VAL A 198 -22.40 -6.48 -23.58
C VAL A 198 -23.35 -6.88 -22.44
N GLY A 199 -23.62 -5.96 -21.54
CA GLY A 199 -24.49 -6.17 -20.38
C GLY A 199 -23.84 -6.95 -19.22
N SER A 200 -22.58 -7.40 -19.36
CA SER A 200 -21.87 -7.99 -18.22
C SER A 200 -21.60 -6.93 -17.12
N PRO A 201 -21.43 -7.33 -15.85
CA PRO A 201 -21.10 -6.38 -14.77
C PRO A 201 -19.87 -5.51 -15.06
N ALA A 202 -18.87 -6.07 -15.73
CA ALA A 202 -17.68 -5.32 -16.13
C ALA A 202 -17.98 -4.30 -17.24
N TRP A 203 -18.80 -4.69 -18.24
CA TRP A 203 -19.25 -3.79 -19.29
C TRP A 203 -20.07 -2.62 -18.73
N VAL A 204 -20.99 -2.89 -17.78
CA VAL A 204 -21.80 -1.85 -17.14
C VAL A 204 -20.91 -0.86 -16.40
N ARG A 205 -19.92 -1.34 -15.62
CA ARG A 205 -18.97 -0.44 -14.96
C ARG A 205 -18.17 0.42 -15.94
N ALA A 206 -17.77 -0.14 -17.08
CA ALA A 206 -17.09 0.63 -18.12
C ALA A 206 -18.03 1.68 -18.72
N ASP A 207 -19.30 1.31 -18.97
CA ASP A 207 -20.33 2.23 -19.48
C ASP A 207 -20.60 3.40 -18.52
N ASP A 208 -20.69 3.13 -17.23
CA ASP A 208 -20.84 4.15 -16.20
C ASP A 208 -19.72 5.20 -16.27
N ILE A 209 -18.45 4.75 -16.39
CA ILE A 209 -17.29 5.65 -16.52
C ILE A 209 -17.36 6.50 -17.78
N VAL A 210 -17.74 5.90 -18.92
CA VAL A 210 -17.88 6.61 -20.20
C VAL A 210 -18.92 7.73 -20.10
N ASN A 211 -20.04 7.47 -19.39
CA ASN A 211 -21.18 8.36 -19.32
C ASN A 211 -21.13 9.39 -18.16
N VAL A 212 -20.08 9.35 -17.31
CA VAL A 212 -19.93 10.36 -16.25
C VAL A 212 -19.87 11.76 -16.83
N LYS A 213 -20.77 12.62 -16.39
CA LYS A 213 -20.75 14.05 -16.74
C LYS A 213 -19.68 14.76 -15.95
N PRO A 214 -18.82 15.60 -16.57
CA PRO A 214 -17.90 16.43 -15.83
C PRO A 214 -18.67 17.36 -14.87
N PRO A 215 -18.13 17.68 -13.68
CA PRO A 215 -18.75 18.67 -12.81
C PRO A 215 -18.96 19.96 -13.60
N LYS A 216 -20.18 20.53 -13.50
CA LYS A 216 -20.46 21.84 -14.10
C LYS A 216 -19.46 22.84 -13.52
N ALA A 217 -18.73 23.56 -14.39
CA ALA A 217 -17.90 24.66 -13.95
C ALA A 217 -18.74 25.58 -13.07
N ARG A 218 -18.31 25.81 -11.82
CA ARG A 218 -18.94 26.85 -10.99
C ARG A 218 -18.73 28.18 -11.74
N ASN A 219 -19.81 28.74 -12.27
CA ASN A 219 -19.79 30.13 -12.69
C ASN A 219 -19.46 30.95 -11.45
N THR A 220 -18.21 31.42 -11.35
CA THR A 220 -17.86 32.51 -10.44
C THR A 220 -18.58 33.76 -10.98
N PRO A 221 -19.52 34.36 -10.23
CA PRO A 221 -20.04 35.67 -10.63
C PRO A 221 -18.89 36.67 -10.59
N ASN A 222 -18.75 37.44 -11.67
CA ASN A 222 -17.88 38.63 -11.73
C ASN A 222 -18.24 39.62 -10.65
#